data_bfccb2bd0bbf69411b5781f95ce4f900
#
_entry.id   bfccb2bd0bbf69411b5781f95ce4f900
#
_cell.length_a   1.000
_cell.length_b   1.000
_cell.length_c   1.000
_cell.angle_alpha   90.00
_cell.angle_beta   90.00
_cell.angle_gamma   90.00
#
_symmetry.space_group_name_H-M   'P 1'
#
loop_
_entity.id
_entity.type
_entity.pdbx_description
1 polymer ?
#
loop_
_entity_poly.entity_id
_entity_poly.type
_entity_poly.pdbx_seq_one_letter_code
_entity_poly.pdbx_strand_id
1 'polypeptide(L)'
;VLTQRFLESNHPLVKSLFHHSDRELVTLFQHHPEQGKYFTAIFCRYYPIVYTLIGHSARSPVQADYLFALTWRHMFYEMRGLELHNDGVGESNSFQSWIINMTALCINQVVVPPVESINYHLKDASPPLWCYLEQSLDRLPPAIRLILIMAQTFHWSETRIAAYLQAEGDRVSPAQVRATLKQGYQMLESSLPLDIAQIYLGSEEAQGTSERKEELVLSDSV
;
A
#
# COMPACT_ATOMS: atom_id res chain seq x y z
N VAL A 1 0.15 1.41 -24.25
CA VAL A 1 0.33 0.75 -22.93
C VAL A 1 1.03 1.76 -22.03
N LEU A 2 0.26 2.41 -21.13
CA LEU A 2 0.78 3.36 -20.15
C LEU A 2 1.50 2.52 -19.08
N THR A 3 2.81 2.49 -19.15
CA THR A 3 3.65 2.02 -18.04
C THR A 3 3.53 3.05 -16.91
N GLN A 4 2.62 2.81 -15.99
CA GLN A 4 2.54 3.60 -14.76
C GLN A 4 3.88 3.39 -14.03
N ARG A 5 4.71 4.44 -13.97
CA ARG A 5 5.95 4.39 -13.20
C ARG A 5 5.62 4.72 -11.76
N PHE A 6 5.83 3.77 -10.89
CA PHE A 6 5.73 3.99 -9.44
C PHE A 6 6.95 4.78 -8.96
N LEU A 7 6.72 5.91 -8.28
CA LEU A 7 7.75 6.84 -7.84
C LEU A 7 8.73 6.22 -6.85
N GLU A 8 8.27 5.26 -6.05
CA GLU A 8 9.08 4.52 -5.08
C GLU A 8 10.27 3.79 -5.72
N SER A 9 10.18 3.42 -7.00
CA SER A 9 11.31 2.80 -7.73
C SER A 9 12.52 3.74 -7.83
N ASN A 10 12.32 5.05 -7.69
CA ASN A 10 13.38 6.06 -7.72
C ASN A 10 13.95 6.38 -6.35
N HIS A 11 13.30 5.93 -5.27
CA HIS A 11 13.74 6.24 -3.92
C HIS A 11 15.09 5.57 -3.58
N PRO A 12 16.04 6.26 -2.93
CA PRO A 12 17.38 5.73 -2.65
C PRO A 12 17.37 4.40 -1.90
N LEU A 13 16.48 4.24 -0.91
CA LEU A 13 16.33 3.00 -0.13
C LEU A 13 15.94 1.80 -1.02
N VAL A 14 15.12 2.02 -2.05
CA VAL A 14 14.68 0.98 -2.97
C VAL A 14 15.75 0.70 -4.02
N LYS A 15 16.35 1.76 -4.60
CA LYS A 15 17.43 1.62 -5.60
C LYS A 15 18.63 0.86 -5.07
N SER A 16 18.99 1.06 -3.82
CA SER A 16 20.12 0.35 -3.18
C SER A 16 19.93 -1.16 -3.13
N LEU A 17 18.70 -1.66 -3.29
CA LEU A 17 18.36 -3.08 -3.23
C LEU A 17 18.27 -3.77 -4.59
N PHE A 18 18.37 -3.03 -5.70
CA PHE A 18 18.20 -3.64 -7.04
C PHE A 18 19.34 -4.59 -7.45
N HIS A 19 20.47 -4.56 -6.78
CA HIS A 19 21.57 -5.50 -7.01
C HIS A 19 21.37 -6.86 -6.32
N HIS A 20 20.46 -6.95 -5.33
CA HIS A 20 20.14 -8.22 -4.69
C HIS A 20 19.39 -9.16 -5.62
N SER A 21 19.69 -10.45 -5.51
CA SER A 21 18.89 -11.52 -6.14
C SER A 21 17.49 -11.60 -5.53
N ASP A 22 16.58 -12.25 -6.24
CA ASP A 22 15.20 -12.47 -5.73
C ASP A 22 15.22 -13.25 -4.41
N ARG A 23 16.06 -14.26 -4.32
CA ARG A 23 16.21 -15.07 -3.12
C ARG A 23 16.67 -14.22 -1.93
N GLU A 24 17.66 -13.36 -2.12
CA GLU A 24 18.14 -12.46 -1.06
C GLU A 24 17.03 -11.50 -0.63
N LEU A 25 16.30 -10.89 -1.57
CA LEU A 25 15.20 -9.98 -1.24
C LEU A 25 14.07 -10.68 -0.49
N VAL A 26 13.67 -11.89 -0.91
CA VAL A 26 12.64 -12.67 -0.22
C VAL A 26 13.12 -13.07 1.18
N THR A 27 14.37 -13.52 1.31
CA THR A 27 14.96 -13.86 2.62
C THR A 27 15.02 -12.65 3.54
N LEU A 28 15.44 -11.49 3.05
CA LEU A 28 15.47 -10.24 3.82
C LEU A 28 14.06 -9.80 4.25
N PHE A 29 13.07 -9.92 3.36
CA PHE A 29 11.67 -9.64 3.70
C PHE A 29 11.13 -10.59 4.78
N GLN A 30 11.46 -11.87 4.71
CA GLN A 30 11.02 -12.86 5.69
C GLN A 30 11.63 -12.65 7.08
N HIS A 31 12.93 -12.28 7.14
CA HIS A 31 13.63 -12.04 8.40
C HIS A 31 13.36 -10.65 9.00
N HIS A 32 12.99 -9.68 8.18
CA HIS A 32 12.77 -8.29 8.56
C HIS A 32 11.41 -7.77 8.05
N PRO A 33 10.29 -8.38 8.47
CA PRO A 33 8.96 -8.00 7.99
C PRO A 33 8.54 -6.59 8.40
N GLU A 34 9.24 -6.02 9.39
CA GLU A 34 9.08 -4.62 9.84
C GLU A 34 9.78 -3.60 8.91
N GLN A 35 10.60 -4.06 7.96
CA GLN A 35 11.26 -3.21 6.98
C GLN A 35 10.58 -3.33 5.62
N GLY A 36 9.77 -2.34 5.28
CA GLY A 36 8.95 -2.38 4.07
C GLY A 36 9.71 -2.21 2.76
N LYS A 37 10.94 -1.68 2.80
CA LYS A 37 11.79 -1.48 1.63
C LYS A 37 12.05 -2.75 0.82
N TYR A 38 12.13 -3.91 1.48
CA TYR A 38 12.39 -5.18 0.80
C TYR A 38 11.19 -5.61 -0.05
N PHE A 39 10.00 -5.56 0.51
CA PHE A 39 8.78 -5.82 -0.26
C PHE A 39 8.58 -4.78 -1.37
N THR A 40 8.85 -3.51 -1.09
CA THR A 40 8.79 -2.44 -2.08
C THR A 40 9.76 -2.68 -3.24
N ALA A 41 10.98 -3.16 -2.97
CA ALA A 41 11.96 -3.50 -4.01
C ALA A 41 11.48 -4.67 -4.88
N ILE A 42 10.90 -5.72 -4.28
CA ILE A 42 10.28 -6.84 -5.01
C ILE A 42 9.12 -6.34 -5.86
N PHE A 43 8.24 -5.52 -5.30
CA PHE A 43 7.14 -4.88 -6.02
C PHE A 43 7.65 -4.10 -7.24
N CYS A 44 8.64 -3.21 -7.06
CA CYS A 44 9.21 -2.41 -8.14
C CYS A 44 9.86 -3.25 -9.25
N ARG A 45 10.33 -4.45 -8.94
CA ARG A 45 10.90 -5.38 -9.93
C ARG A 45 9.84 -6.07 -10.77
N TYR A 46 8.72 -6.47 -10.16
CA TYR A 46 7.76 -7.36 -10.77
C TYR A 46 6.40 -6.73 -11.12
N TYR A 47 6.11 -5.50 -10.66
CA TYR A 47 4.83 -4.86 -10.95
C TYR A 47 4.48 -4.78 -12.45
N PRO A 48 5.44 -4.60 -13.40
CA PRO A 48 5.07 -4.50 -14.82
C PRO A 48 4.48 -5.82 -15.35
N ILE A 49 5.03 -6.96 -14.92
CA ILE A 49 4.54 -8.29 -15.31
C ILE A 49 3.14 -8.50 -14.74
N VAL A 50 2.97 -8.28 -13.43
CA VAL A 50 1.69 -8.47 -12.74
C VAL A 50 0.60 -7.57 -13.32
N TYR A 51 0.90 -6.28 -13.51
CA TYR A 51 -0.06 -5.31 -14.06
C TYR A 51 -0.47 -5.65 -15.50
N THR A 52 0.47 -6.10 -16.33
CA THR A 52 0.19 -6.52 -17.71
C THR A 52 -0.74 -7.73 -17.74
N LEU A 53 -0.48 -8.77 -16.93
CA LEU A 53 -1.33 -9.96 -16.86
C LEU A 53 -2.76 -9.62 -16.43
N ILE A 54 -2.90 -8.78 -15.40
CA ILE A 54 -4.20 -8.35 -14.88
C ILE A 54 -4.93 -7.47 -15.91
N GLY A 55 -4.22 -6.55 -16.57
CA GLY A 55 -4.80 -5.65 -17.57
C GLY A 55 -5.42 -6.38 -18.76
N HIS A 56 -4.93 -7.57 -19.11
CA HIS A 56 -5.53 -8.42 -20.14
C HIS A 56 -6.80 -9.15 -19.68
N SER A 57 -7.03 -9.28 -18.37
CA SER A 57 -8.12 -10.07 -17.80
C SER A 57 -9.23 -9.20 -17.21
N ALA A 58 -8.93 -7.98 -16.79
CA ALA A 58 -9.88 -7.07 -16.16
C ALA A 58 -10.81 -6.40 -17.17
N ARG A 59 -12.06 -6.15 -16.75
CA ARG A 59 -13.09 -5.54 -17.61
C ARG A 59 -13.03 -4.01 -17.64
N SER A 60 -12.38 -3.38 -16.67
CA SER A 60 -12.21 -1.93 -16.59
C SER A 60 -10.89 -1.57 -15.92
N PRO A 61 -10.34 -0.36 -16.15
CA PRO A 61 -9.14 0.11 -15.46
C PRO A 61 -9.27 0.11 -13.93
N VAL A 62 -10.43 0.52 -13.41
CA VAL A 62 -10.70 0.56 -11.95
C VAL A 62 -10.64 -0.85 -11.34
N GLN A 63 -11.23 -1.83 -12.03
CA GLN A 63 -11.17 -3.23 -11.61
C GLN A 63 -9.77 -3.81 -11.75
N ALA A 64 -9.01 -3.40 -12.78
CA ALA A 64 -7.61 -3.79 -12.95
C ALA A 64 -6.75 -3.29 -11.78
N ASP A 65 -6.86 -2.02 -11.42
CA ASP A 65 -6.12 -1.42 -10.32
C ASP A 65 -6.46 -2.07 -8.98
N TYR A 66 -7.73 -2.34 -8.74
CA TYR A 66 -8.18 -3.02 -7.53
C TYR A 66 -7.68 -4.47 -7.45
N LEU A 67 -7.83 -5.25 -8.53
CA LEU A 67 -7.33 -6.63 -8.61
C LEU A 67 -5.81 -6.67 -8.46
N PHE A 68 -5.10 -5.71 -9.05
CA PHE A 68 -3.66 -5.57 -8.91
C PHE A 68 -3.24 -5.36 -7.45
N ALA A 69 -3.93 -4.48 -6.73
CA ALA A 69 -3.68 -4.26 -5.31
C ALA A 69 -3.97 -5.51 -4.46
N LEU A 70 -5.10 -6.18 -4.71
CA LEU A 70 -5.45 -7.45 -4.02
C LEU A 70 -4.43 -8.56 -4.31
N THR A 71 -3.92 -8.64 -5.54
CA THR A 71 -2.91 -9.63 -5.92
C THR A 71 -1.61 -9.40 -5.15
N TRP A 72 -1.14 -8.15 -5.06
CA TRP A 72 0.06 -7.83 -4.27
C TRP A 72 -0.15 -8.01 -2.77
N ARG A 73 -1.35 -7.71 -2.27
CA ARG A 73 -1.72 -8.01 -0.89
C ARG A 73 -1.66 -9.52 -0.60
N HIS A 74 -2.18 -10.34 -1.50
CA HIS A 74 -2.10 -11.80 -1.37
C HIS A 74 -0.64 -12.27 -1.37
N MET A 75 0.16 -11.83 -2.33
CA MET A 75 1.60 -12.13 -2.40
C MET A 75 2.36 -11.69 -1.13
N PHE A 76 2.00 -10.56 -0.56
CA PHE A 76 2.62 -10.03 0.68
C PHE A 76 2.47 -11.02 1.85
N TYR A 77 1.33 -11.65 1.99
CA TYR A 77 1.09 -12.63 3.06
C TYR A 77 1.71 -13.99 2.73
N GLU A 78 1.54 -14.48 1.51
CA GLU A 78 2.06 -15.78 1.08
C GLU A 78 3.59 -15.84 1.05
N MET A 79 4.24 -14.73 0.70
CA MET A 79 5.70 -14.65 0.61
C MET A 79 6.40 -14.84 1.96
N ARG A 80 5.70 -14.63 3.08
CA ARG A 80 6.24 -14.84 4.43
C ARG A 80 6.59 -16.31 4.71
N GLY A 81 5.87 -17.24 4.12
CA GLY A 81 6.10 -18.68 4.24
C GLY A 81 6.71 -19.30 3.00
N LEU A 82 7.12 -18.51 2.00
CA LEU A 82 7.62 -19.03 0.73
C LEU A 82 9.01 -19.66 0.90
N GLU A 83 9.12 -20.95 0.57
CA GLU A 83 10.41 -21.65 0.48
C GLU A 83 10.90 -21.66 -0.97
N LEU A 84 11.97 -20.95 -1.24
CA LEU A 84 12.65 -20.99 -2.54
C LEU A 84 13.67 -22.13 -2.56
N HIS A 85 13.27 -23.28 -3.08
CA HIS A 85 14.14 -24.46 -3.21
C HIS A 85 15.22 -24.23 -4.29
N ASN A 86 16.39 -24.79 -4.01
CA ASN A 86 17.55 -24.75 -4.91
C ASN A 86 17.60 -26.04 -5.73
N ASP A 87 16.53 -26.37 -6.43
CA ASP A 87 16.54 -27.54 -7.32
C ASP A 87 17.29 -27.12 -8.60
N GLY A 88 18.55 -27.49 -8.66
CA GLY A 88 19.50 -27.10 -9.70
C GLY A 88 19.21 -27.58 -11.13
N VAL A 89 17.99 -27.96 -11.44
CA VAL A 89 17.54 -28.36 -12.77
C VAL A 89 16.07 -27.99 -12.97
N GLY A 90 15.80 -26.87 -13.63
CA GLY A 90 14.47 -26.54 -14.18
C GLY A 90 13.98 -25.13 -13.85
N GLU A 91 13.65 -24.37 -14.87
CA GLU A 91 13.11 -23.00 -14.82
C GLU A 91 11.74 -22.88 -14.10
N SER A 92 11.10 -24.02 -13.73
CA SER A 92 9.73 -24.03 -13.21
C SER A 92 9.58 -23.53 -11.75
N ASN A 93 10.68 -23.39 -10.99
CA ASN A 93 10.66 -22.98 -9.58
C ASN A 93 11.32 -21.61 -9.33
N SER A 94 11.42 -20.77 -10.35
CA SER A 94 11.93 -19.41 -10.17
C SER A 94 10.91 -18.55 -9.41
N PHE A 95 11.41 -17.56 -8.68
CA PHE A 95 10.54 -16.59 -8.00
C PHE A 95 9.61 -15.86 -8.98
N GLN A 96 10.09 -15.58 -10.19
CA GLN A 96 9.25 -15.02 -11.26
C GLN A 96 8.09 -15.95 -11.64
N SER A 97 8.33 -17.27 -11.75
CA SER A 97 7.26 -18.25 -12.01
C SER A 97 6.24 -18.28 -10.88
N TRP A 98 6.69 -18.17 -9.64
CA TRP A 98 5.78 -18.05 -8.49
C TRP A 98 4.91 -16.79 -8.59
N ILE A 99 5.48 -15.61 -8.89
CA ILE A 99 4.74 -14.36 -9.10
C ILE A 99 3.67 -14.52 -10.20
N ILE A 100 4.02 -15.13 -11.34
CA ILE A 100 3.08 -15.36 -12.44
C ILE A 100 1.95 -16.29 -12.01
N ASN A 101 2.27 -17.40 -11.33
CA ASN A 101 1.27 -18.37 -10.85
C ASN A 101 0.32 -17.74 -9.81
N MET A 102 0.85 -16.95 -8.86
CA MET A 102 0.02 -16.24 -7.88
C MET A 102 -0.88 -15.19 -8.56
N THR A 103 -0.38 -14.52 -9.59
CA THR A 103 -1.19 -13.58 -10.39
C THR A 103 -2.33 -14.32 -11.10
N ALA A 104 -2.02 -15.45 -11.75
CA ALA A 104 -3.03 -16.26 -12.43
C ALA A 104 -4.08 -16.81 -11.43
N LEU A 105 -3.64 -17.23 -10.24
CA LEU A 105 -4.54 -17.68 -9.16
C LEU A 105 -5.52 -16.55 -8.78
N CYS A 106 -5.02 -15.35 -8.50
CA CYS A 106 -5.85 -14.22 -8.14
C CYS A 106 -6.83 -13.84 -9.26
N ILE A 107 -6.39 -13.82 -10.52
CA ILE A 107 -7.26 -13.55 -11.68
C ILE A 107 -8.44 -14.55 -11.73
N ASN A 108 -8.20 -15.82 -11.43
CA ASN A 108 -9.21 -16.86 -11.53
C ASN A 108 -10.12 -16.98 -10.31
N GLN A 109 -9.64 -16.61 -9.12
CA GLN A 109 -10.36 -16.86 -7.87
C GLN A 109 -10.98 -15.62 -7.24
N VAL A 110 -10.43 -14.42 -7.50
CA VAL A 110 -10.94 -13.19 -6.89
C VAL A 110 -12.21 -12.73 -7.59
N VAL A 111 -13.29 -12.63 -6.82
CA VAL A 111 -14.52 -11.99 -7.28
C VAL A 111 -14.34 -10.48 -7.15
N VAL A 112 -14.10 -9.82 -8.28
CA VAL A 112 -13.96 -8.36 -8.31
C VAL A 112 -15.34 -7.70 -8.21
N PRO A 113 -15.56 -6.77 -7.27
CA PRO A 113 -16.85 -6.10 -7.10
C PRO A 113 -17.18 -5.18 -8.30
N PRO A 114 -18.44 -4.72 -8.43
CA PRO A 114 -18.82 -3.69 -9.37
C PRO A 114 -17.99 -2.42 -9.18
N VAL A 115 -17.73 -1.69 -10.27
CA VAL A 115 -16.87 -0.48 -10.27
C VAL A 115 -17.35 0.54 -9.22
N GLU A 116 -18.65 0.70 -9.06
CA GLU A 116 -19.28 1.65 -8.14
C GLU A 116 -19.01 1.34 -6.66
N SER A 117 -18.62 0.11 -6.36
CA SER A 117 -18.29 -0.34 -5.00
C SER A 117 -16.80 -0.30 -4.69
N ILE A 118 -15.96 0.07 -5.67
CA ILE A 118 -14.51 0.12 -5.51
C ILE A 118 -14.10 1.54 -5.12
N ASN A 119 -13.64 1.70 -3.87
CA ASN A 119 -13.12 2.97 -3.34
C ASN A 119 -11.58 3.03 -3.34
N TYR A 120 -10.92 2.05 -3.96
CA TYR A 120 -9.47 1.99 -4.06
C TYR A 120 -8.97 2.76 -5.28
N HIS A 121 -7.96 3.61 -5.08
CA HIS A 121 -7.27 4.32 -6.14
C HIS A 121 -5.76 4.04 -6.06
N LEU A 122 -5.22 3.43 -7.11
CA LEU A 122 -3.81 3.04 -7.18
C LEU A 122 -2.85 4.25 -7.07
N LYS A 123 -3.31 5.44 -7.47
CA LYS A 123 -2.54 6.69 -7.36
C LYS A 123 -2.37 7.18 -5.94
N ASP A 124 -3.35 6.91 -5.08
CA ASP A 124 -3.37 7.39 -3.70
C ASP A 124 -2.58 6.46 -2.77
N ALA A 125 -2.61 5.16 -3.05
CA ALA A 125 -1.86 4.17 -2.29
C ALA A 125 -1.39 3.04 -3.20
N SER A 126 -0.08 2.97 -3.47
CA SER A 126 0.50 1.82 -4.14
C SER A 126 0.40 0.55 -3.27
N PRO A 127 0.42 -0.65 -3.86
CA PRO A 127 0.25 -1.89 -3.11
C PRO A 127 1.15 -2.06 -1.88
N PRO A 128 2.45 -1.72 -1.89
CA PRO A 128 3.26 -1.82 -0.68
C PRO A 128 2.77 -0.88 0.43
N LEU A 129 2.47 0.38 0.13
CA LEU A 129 1.92 1.30 1.13
C LEU A 129 0.60 0.77 1.70
N TRP A 130 -0.30 0.28 0.85
CA TRP A 130 -1.58 -0.28 1.28
C TRP A 130 -1.40 -1.47 2.24
N CYS A 131 -0.50 -2.41 1.93
CA CYS A 131 -0.23 -3.57 2.80
C CYS A 131 0.26 -3.16 4.19
N TYR A 132 1.17 -2.19 4.29
CA TYR A 132 1.68 -1.72 5.57
C TYR A 132 0.69 -0.84 6.33
N LEU A 133 -0.13 -0.03 5.63
CA LEU A 133 -1.24 0.69 6.24
C LEU A 133 -2.29 -0.26 6.85
N GLU A 134 -2.65 -1.33 6.15
CA GLU A 134 -3.57 -2.34 6.64
C GLU A 134 -3.04 -3.01 7.91
N GLN A 135 -1.76 -3.40 7.93
CA GLN A 135 -1.13 -3.95 9.14
C GLN A 135 -1.10 -2.97 10.31
N SER A 136 -0.87 -1.69 10.01
CA SER A 136 -0.86 -0.65 11.02
C SER A 136 -2.26 -0.41 11.58
N LEU A 137 -3.29 -0.43 10.73
CA LEU A 137 -4.69 -0.37 11.15
C LEU A 137 -5.08 -1.54 12.07
N ASP A 138 -4.61 -2.76 11.76
CA ASP A 138 -4.92 -3.94 12.56
C ASP A 138 -4.31 -3.90 13.97
N ARG A 139 -3.24 -3.13 14.16
CA ARG A 139 -2.60 -2.92 15.46
C ARG A 139 -3.28 -1.86 16.33
N LEU A 140 -4.16 -1.04 15.74
CA LEU A 140 -4.88 -0.01 16.47
C LEU A 140 -5.93 -0.62 17.40
N PRO A 141 -6.22 0.05 18.54
CA PRO A 141 -7.37 -0.31 19.39
C PRO A 141 -8.65 -0.38 18.56
N PRO A 142 -9.51 -1.41 18.77
CA PRO A 142 -10.69 -1.64 17.94
C PRO A 142 -11.63 -0.42 17.80
N ALA A 143 -11.83 0.34 18.89
CA ALA A 143 -12.68 1.53 18.88
C ALA A 143 -12.10 2.65 17.99
N ILE A 144 -10.79 2.88 18.03
CA ILE A 144 -10.10 3.88 17.20
C ILE A 144 -10.15 3.44 15.73
N ARG A 145 -9.85 2.16 15.46
CA ARG A 145 -9.91 1.58 14.11
C ARG A 145 -11.31 1.72 13.51
N LEU A 146 -12.36 1.41 14.28
CA LEU A 146 -13.75 1.55 13.83
C LEU A 146 -14.07 3.00 13.41
N ILE A 147 -13.71 3.97 14.24
CA ILE A 147 -13.94 5.40 13.96
C ILE A 147 -13.17 5.84 12.70
N LEU A 148 -11.93 5.40 12.53
CA LEU A 148 -11.14 5.67 11.31
C LEU A 148 -11.80 5.08 10.07
N ILE A 149 -12.28 3.84 10.12
CA ILE A 149 -12.97 3.17 9.00
C ILE A 149 -14.26 3.93 8.66
N MET A 150 -15.07 4.32 9.67
CA MET A 150 -16.27 5.10 9.43
C MET A 150 -16.00 6.42 8.73
N ALA A 151 -14.94 7.12 9.12
CA ALA A 151 -14.55 8.39 8.54
C ALA A 151 -14.00 8.22 7.11
N GLN A 152 -13.10 7.25 6.89
CA GLN A 152 -12.36 7.13 5.63
C GLN A 152 -13.08 6.30 4.58
N THR A 153 -13.67 5.17 4.98
CA THR A 153 -14.33 4.26 4.03
C THR A 153 -15.76 4.69 3.73
N PHE A 154 -16.50 5.14 4.76
CA PHE A 154 -17.88 5.55 4.58
C PHE A 154 -18.07 7.07 4.44
N HIS A 155 -16.99 7.85 4.55
CA HIS A 155 -16.99 9.31 4.48
C HIS A 155 -18.00 9.94 5.45
N TRP A 156 -18.16 9.35 6.65
CA TRP A 156 -19.07 9.88 7.66
C TRP A 156 -18.48 11.09 8.36
N SER A 157 -19.32 12.09 8.58
CA SER A 157 -18.96 13.25 9.42
C SER A 157 -18.82 12.83 10.88
N GLU A 158 -18.06 13.60 11.65
CA GLU A 158 -17.88 13.41 13.11
C GLU A 158 -19.23 13.34 13.84
N THR A 159 -20.20 14.17 13.42
CA THR A 159 -21.56 14.19 13.96
C THR A 159 -22.29 12.88 13.68
N ARG A 160 -22.16 12.32 12.46
CA ARG A 160 -22.79 11.05 12.09
C ARG A 160 -22.17 9.87 12.83
N ILE A 161 -20.84 9.87 12.98
CA ILE A 161 -20.13 8.85 13.75
C ILE A 161 -20.56 8.89 15.22
N ALA A 162 -20.62 10.10 15.83
CA ALA A 162 -21.06 10.25 17.21
C ALA A 162 -22.50 9.78 17.40
N ALA A 163 -23.43 10.12 16.49
CA ALA A 163 -24.82 9.67 16.54
C ALA A 163 -24.93 8.13 16.46
N TYR A 164 -24.12 7.50 15.59
CA TYR A 164 -24.10 6.04 15.49
C TYR A 164 -23.62 5.39 16.79
N LEU A 165 -22.49 5.86 17.33
CA LEU A 165 -21.91 5.32 18.59
C LEU A 165 -22.86 5.54 19.79
N GLN A 166 -23.58 6.68 19.82
CA GLN A 166 -24.62 6.94 20.83
C GLN A 166 -25.80 5.98 20.74
N ALA A 167 -26.20 5.60 19.53
CA ALA A 167 -27.24 4.60 19.31
C ALA A 167 -26.83 3.20 19.80
N GLU A 168 -25.54 2.89 19.74
CA GLU A 168 -24.95 1.65 20.28
C GLU A 168 -24.71 1.70 21.80
N GLY A 169 -24.96 2.85 22.45
CA GLY A 169 -24.86 3.01 23.90
C GLY A 169 -23.62 3.75 24.39
N ASP A 170 -22.74 4.16 23.50
CA ASP A 170 -21.54 4.94 23.86
C ASP A 170 -21.87 6.41 24.06
N ARG A 171 -21.29 7.03 25.10
CA ARG A 171 -21.45 8.47 25.37
C ARG A 171 -20.33 9.27 24.72
N VAL A 172 -20.39 9.41 23.39
CA VAL A 172 -19.35 10.10 22.62
C VAL A 172 -19.92 11.33 21.91
N SER A 173 -19.29 12.49 22.10
CA SER A 173 -19.63 13.73 21.40
C SER A 173 -18.86 13.86 20.08
N PRO A 174 -19.33 14.66 19.11
CA PRO A 174 -18.58 14.94 17.86
C PRO A 174 -17.15 15.47 18.12
N ALA A 175 -16.96 16.28 19.16
CA ALA A 175 -15.64 16.78 19.53
C ALA A 175 -14.71 15.66 20.00
N GLN A 176 -15.23 14.67 20.72
CA GLN A 176 -14.48 13.48 21.12
C GLN A 176 -14.14 12.60 19.92
N VAL A 177 -15.08 12.42 18.96
CA VAL A 177 -14.82 11.72 17.70
C VAL A 177 -13.65 12.38 16.95
N ARG A 178 -13.65 13.72 16.82
CA ARG A 178 -12.57 14.47 16.20
C ARG A 178 -11.22 14.25 16.90
N ALA A 179 -11.20 14.29 18.22
CA ALA A 179 -9.99 14.03 19.00
C ALA A 179 -9.49 12.61 18.79
N THR A 180 -10.39 11.62 18.77
CA THR A 180 -10.07 10.20 18.52
C THR A 180 -9.56 9.98 17.11
N LEU A 181 -10.14 10.63 16.09
CA LEU A 181 -9.63 10.59 14.72
C LEU A 181 -8.20 11.11 14.65
N LYS A 182 -7.94 12.30 15.25
CA LYS A 182 -6.58 12.86 15.29
C LYS A 182 -5.59 11.91 15.95
N GLN A 183 -5.95 11.35 17.10
CA GLN A 183 -5.14 10.35 17.79
C GLN A 183 -4.92 9.10 16.92
N GLY A 184 -5.96 8.61 16.26
CA GLY A 184 -5.91 7.45 15.39
C GLY A 184 -4.95 7.65 14.22
N TYR A 185 -4.96 8.81 13.56
CA TYR A 185 -4.00 9.13 12.49
C TYR A 185 -2.56 9.18 13.02
N GLN A 186 -2.32 9.81 14.17
CA GLN A 186 -0.99 9.84 14.78
C GLN A 186 -0.47 8.45 15.13
N MET A 187 -1.35 7.60 15.68
CA MET A 187 -1.00 6.21 15.98
C MET A 187 -0.73 5.40 14.71
N LEU A 188 -1.53 5.60 13.65
CA LEU A 188 -1.36 4.93 12.36
C LEU A 188 -0.01 5.30 11.74
N GLU A 189 0.31 6.60 11.69
CA GLU A 189 1.57 7.11 11.17
C GLU A 189 2.78 6.58 11.97
N SER A 190 2.70 6.61 13.31
CA SER A 190 3.78 6.13 14.18
C SER A 190 3.96 4.61 14.15
N SER A 191 2.95 3.85 13.71
CA SER A 191 3.00 2.38 13.59
C SER A 191 3.49 1.89 12.22
N LEU A 192 3.60 2.79 11.23
CA LEU A 192 4.20 2.45 9.95
C LEU A 192 5.70 2.18 10.11
N PRO A 193 6.27 1.24 9.34
CA PRO A 193 7.71 1.11 9.24
C PRO A 193 8.36 2.43 8.81
N LEU A 194 9.48 2.79 9.45
CA LEU A 194 10.19 4.07 9.17
C LEU A 194 10.57 4.22 7.70
N ASP A 195 11.00 3.15 7.05
CA ASP A 195 11.36 3.15 5.65
C ASP A 195 10.14 3.33 4.73
N ILE A 196 8.97 2.78 5.09
CA ILE A 196 7.71 3.04 4.38
C ILE A 196 7.30 4.50 4.55
N ALA A 197 7.36 5.05 5.76
CA ALA A 197 7.09 6.47 5.97
C ALA A 197 8.05 7.35 5.16
N GLN A 198 9.35 7.02 5.10
CA GLN A 198 10.32 7.75 4.28
C GLN A 198 10.06 7.65 2.77
N ILE A 199 9.69 6.46 2.28
CA ILE A 199 9.45 6.23 0.85
C ILE A 199 8.20 6.96 0.36
N TYR A 200 7.14 6.98 1.17
CA TYR A 200 5.82 7.43 0.71
C TYR A 200 5.37 8.78 1.31
N LEU A 201 5.78 9.12 2.54
CA LEU A 201 5.37 10.35 3.22
C LEU A 201 6.47 11.42 3.22
N GLY A 202 7.74 11.03 3.16
CA GLY A 202 8.89 11.95 3.13
C GLY A 202 9.00 12.77 1.84
N SER A 203 8.30 12.40 0.77
CA SER A 203 8.34 13.09 -0.52
C SER A 203 7.55 14.42 -0.52
N GLU A 204 6.58 14.60 0.36
CA GLU A 204 5.77 15.81 0.43
C GLU A 204 6.55 17.00 1.02
N GLU A 205 7.43 16.77 1.99
CA GLU A 205 8.28 17.83 2.55
C GLU A 205 9.32 18.35 1.54
N ALA A 206 9.82 17.48 0.66
CA ALA A 206 10.80 17.86 -0.37
C ALA A 206 10.17 18.65 -1.53
N GLN A 207 8.92 18.38 -1.89
CA GLN A 207 8.20 19.08 -2.96
C GLN A 207 7.70 20.46 -2.49
N GLY A 208 7.12 20.54 -1.29
CA GLY A 208 6.68 21.81 -0.71
C GLY A 208 7.81 22.83 -0.47
N THR A 209 9.05 22.35 -0.28
CA THR A 209 10.23 23.20 -0.13
C THR A 209 10.80 23.67 -1.48
N SER A 210 10.62 22.91 -2.54
CA SER A 210 11.06 23.25 -3.90
C SER A 210 10.14 24.30 -4.54
N GLU A 211 8.83 24.14 -4.42
CA GLU A 211 7.84 25.12 -4.92
C GLU A 211 7.94 26.45 -4.20
N ARG A 212 8.16 26.47 -2.87
CA ARG A 212 8.39 27.69 -2.10
C ARG A 212 9.70 28.39 -2.44
N LYS A 213 10.74 27.67 -2.86
CA LYS A 213 12.00 28.26 -3.32
C LYS A 213 11.90 28.84 -4.72
N GLU A 214 11.13 28.25 -5.61
CA GLU A 214 10.90 28.79 -6.96
C GLU A 214 10.01 30.05 -6.91
N GLU A 215 9.00 30.13 -6.04
CA GLU A 215 8.17 31.30 -5.85
C GLU A 215 8.97 32.48 -5.24
N LEU A 216 9.93 32.22 -4.34
CA LEU A 216 10.78 33.26 -3.74
C LEU A 216 11.83 33.81 -4.72
N VAL A 217 12.30 33.00 -5.67
CA VAL A 217 13.28 33.48 -6.67
C VAL A 217 12.61 34.30 -7.76
N LEU A 218 11.32 34.09 -8.04
CA LEU A 218 10.56 34.88 -9.00
C LEU A 218 10.06 36.25 -8.45
N SER A 219 9.99 36.41 -7.11
CA SER A 219 9.54 37.67 -6.49
C SER A 219 10.67 38.71 -6.31
N ASP A 220 11.94 38.32 -6.40
CA ASP A 220 13.10 39.19 -6.28
C ASP A 220 13.61 39.72 -7.64
N SER A 221 12.86 39.52 -8.74
CA SER A 221 13.25 39.92 -10.10
C SER A 221 12.30 40.95 -10.74
N VAL A 222 11.60 41.79 -9.94
CA VAL A 222 10.81 42.93 -10.45
C VAL A 222 11.29 44.22 -9.80
#